data_b20eacbc4797aacc8c006146493b94e9
#
_entry.id   b20eacbc4797aacc8c006146493b94e9
#
_cell.length_a   1.000
_cell.length_b   1.000
_cell.length_c   1.000
_cell.angle_alpha   90.00
_cell.angle_beta   90.00
_cell.angle_gamma   90.00
#
_symmetry.space_group_name_H-M   'P 1'
#
loop_
_entity.id
_entity.type
_entity.pdbx_description
1 polymer ?
#
loop_
_entity_poly.entity_id
_entity_poly.type
_entity_poly.pdbx_seq_one_letter_code
_entity_poly.pdbx_strand_id
1 'polypeptide(L)'
;MIKIKDLTINDIYPDMLLNFNHHQIITKKWVKKNRTWELTTTSESREWNREKRIWISDYLRQQIERGGSVAGAFAEDVLVGFCCVDGFLIGNTAKYANMTMLFVDDNWKRKGVGKKLFERICLCAVKMKADKLFVSAIPSFDTIAFYYSMGCEDAREIISEYVDTDQDRYLEFVLTTSV
;
A
#
# COMPACT_ATOMS: atom_id res chain seq x y z
N MET A 1 12.43 18.13 -5.58
CA MET A 1 12.92 16.72 -5.68
C MET A 1 12.18 15.87 -4.64
N ILE A 2 11.72 14.65 -4.97
CA ILE A 2 11.03 13.78 -4.00
C ILE A 2 12.07 13.02 -3.17
N LYS A 3 12.01 13.20 -1.84
CA LYS A 3 12.82 12.45 -0.86
C LYS A 3 11.98 11.37 -0.22
N ILE A 4 12.51 10.15 -0.08
CA ILE A 4 11.89 9.05 0.67
C ILE A 4 12.60 8.96 2.02
N LYS A 5 11.83 8.89 3.09
CA LYS A 5 12.32 8.79 4.48
C LYS A 5 11.55 7.68 5.21
N ASP A 6 12.27 6.83 5.95
CA ASP A 6 11.61 5.96 6.94
C ASP A 6 11.12 6.82 8.09
N LEU A 7 9.87 6.60 8.48
CA LEU A 7 9.25 7.36 9.56
C LEU A 7 9.45 6.64 10.90
N THR A 8 9.69 7.44 11.92
CA THR A 8 9.71 7.02 13.32
C THR A 8 8.42 7.43 14.01
N ILE A 9 8.20 6.95 15.23
CA ILE A 9 7.04 7.35 16.05
C ILE A 9 6.96 8.88 16.20
N ASN A 10 8.12 9.55 16.29
CA ASN A 10 8.19 11.00 16.44
C ASN A 10 7.82 11.79 15.16
N ASP A 11 7.85 11.14 14.01
CA ASP A 11 7.46 11.75 12.73
C ASP A 11 5.94 11.66 12.50
N ILE A 12 5.21 10.86 13.31
CA ILE A 12 3.78 10.61 13.12
C ILE A 12 2.96 11.30 14.22
N TYR A 13 2.10 12.21 13.81
CA TYR A 13 1.20 12.97 14.66
C TYR A 13 -0.22 13.01 14.05
N PRO A 14 -1.29 13.22 14.84
CA PRO A 14 -2.66 13.06 14.39
C PRO A 14 -3.03 13.86 13.13
N ASP A 15 -2.52 15.08 13.03
CA ASP A 15 -2.86 15.99 11.92
C ASP A 15 -1.86 15.94 10.73
N MET A 16 -0.92 14.95 10.70
CA MET A 16 0.09 14.86 9.64
C MET A 16 -0.51 14.72 8.22
N LEU A 17 -1.73 14.20 8.13
CA LEU A 17 -2.46 14.02 6.87
C LEU A 17 -3.53 15.09 6.63
N LEU A 18 -3.58 16.17 7.42
CA LEU A 18 -4.63 17.19 7.32
C LEU A 18 -4.76 17.76 5.90
N ASN A 19 -3.62 18.06 5.27
CA ASN A 19 -3.52 18.63 3.92
C ASN A 19 -3.28 17.59 2.84
N PHE A 20 -3.30 16.29 3.18
CA PHE A 20 -3.13 15.22 2.21
C PHE A 20 -4.40 15.06 1.37
N ASN A 21 -4.30 15.31 0.08
CA ASN A 21 -5.44 15.20 -0.82
C ASN A 21 -5.59 13.76 -1.30
N HIS A 22 -6.71 13.12 -0.90
CA HIS A 22 -7.08 11.80 -1.37
C HIS A 22 -8.52 11.76 -1.81
N HIS A 23 -8.72 11.75 -3.11
CA HIS A 23 -10.02 11.59 -3.74
C HIS A 23 -9.88 10.62 -4.91
N GLN A 24 -10.26 9.37 -4.71
CA GLN A 24 -10.19 8.34 -5.73
C GLN A 24 -11.52 8.19 -6.44
N ILE A 25 -11.57 8.51 -7.73
CA ILE A 25 -12.71 8.24 -8.61
C ILE A 25 -12.44 6.93 -9.32
N ILE A 26 -13.37 5.96 -9.19
CA ILE A 26 -13.27 4.65 -9.81
C ILE A 26 -14.37 4.53 -10.86
N THR A 27 -13.97 4.52 -12.12
CA THR A 27 -14.90 4.36 -13.27
C THR A 27 -14.91 2.93 -13.83
N LYS A 28 -13.85 2.15 -13.54
CA LYS A 28 -13.71 0.75 -13.92
C LYS A 28 -13.12 -0.05 -12.77
N LYS A 29 -13.67 -1.21 -12.51
CA LYS A 29 -13.14 -2.13 -11.51
C LYS A 29 -13.18 -3.58 -11.97
N TRP A 30 -12.29 -4.37 -11.42
CA TRP A 30 -12.29 -5.82 -11.60
C TRP A 30 -13.30 -6.45 -10.65
N VAL A 31 -14.09 -7.38 -11.14
CA VAL A 31 -15.05 -8.16 -10.36
C VAL A 31 -14.78 -9.63 -10.62
N LYS A 32 -14.72 -10.42 -9.56
CA LYS A 32 -14.53 -11.87 -9.66
C LYS A 32 -15.86 -12.55 -10.00
N LYS A 33 -15.93 -13.22 -11.14
CA LYS A 33 -17.07 -14.03 -11.55
C LYS A 33 -16.59 -15.43 -11.96
N ASN A 34 -17.17 -16.47 -11.40
CA ASN A 34 -16.84 -17.86 -11.74
C ASN A 34 -15.30 -18.14 -11.77
N ARG A 35 -14.57 -17.62 -10.77
CA ARG A 35 -13.11 -17.72 -10.61
C ARG A 35 -12.28 -16.92 -11.63
N THR A 36 -12.89 -16.11 -12.49
CA THR A 36 -12.21 -15.21 -13.42
C THR A 36 -12.43 -13.75 -13.03
N TRP A 37 -11.46 -12.90 -13.34
CA TRP A 37 -11.60 -11.46 -13.16
C TRP A 37 -12.11 -10.82 -14.44
N GLU A 38 -13.22 -10.10 -14.35
CA GLU A 38 -13.82 -9.34 -15.42
C GLU A 38 -13.79 -7.85 -15.10
N LEU A 39 -13.44 -7.03 -16.10
CA LEU A 39 -13.45 -5.59 -15.97
C LEU A 39 -14.87 -5.06 -16.21
N THR A 40 -15.41 -4.31 -15.26
CA THR A 40 -16.74 -3.72 -15.33
C THR A 40 -16.68 -2.21 -15.14
N THR A 41 -17.63 -1.48 -15.72
CA THR A 41 -17.84 -0.06 -15.43
C THR A 41 -18.51 0.11 -14.08
N THR A 42 -18.15 1.16 -13.36
CA THR A 42 -18.74 1.57 -12.08
C THR A 42 -18.67 3.08 -11.93
N SER A 43 -19.30 3.61 -10.90
CA SER A 43 -19.20 5.03 -10.54
C SER A 43 -19.07 5.09 -9.02
N GLU A 44 -17.83 4.99 -8.55
CA GLU A 44 -17.50 5.04 -7.13
C GLU A 44 -16.56 6.21 -6.87
N SER A 45 -16.74 6.85 -5.72
CA SER A 45 -15.86 7.90 -5.22
C SER A 45 -15.46 7.58 -3.79
N ARG A 46 -14.17 7.74 -3.50
CA ARG A 46 -13.59 7.49 -2.18
C ARG A 46 -12.77 8.72 -1.79
N GLU A 47 -13.19 9.37 -0.74
CA GLU A 47 -12.53 10.53 -0.18
C GLU A 47 -12.31 10.33 1.33
N TRP A 48 -11.24 10.90 1.84
CA TRP A 48 -10.97 10.86 3.27
C TRP A 48 -11.52 12.11 3.96
N ASN A 49 -12.37 11.90 4.95
CA ASN A 49 -12.74 12.93 5.92
C ASN A 49 -11.63 13.08 6.98
N ARG A 50 -11.81 14.00 7.91
CA ARG A 50 -10.84 14.29 8.97
C ARG A 50 -10.62 13.07 9.89
N GLU A 51 -11.69 12.39 10.29
CA GLU A 51 -11.64 11.22 11.17
C GLU A 51 -10.82 10.08 10.52
N LYS A 52 -11.02 9.85 9.22
CA LYS A 52 -10.25 8.84 8.48
C LYS A 52 -8.76 9.20 8.42
N ARG A 53 -8.41 10.48 8.25
CA ARG A 53 -7.02 10.93 8.26
C ARG A 53 -6.35 10.71 9.62
N ILE A 54 -7.01 11.05 10.70
CA ILE A 54 -6.51 10.80 12.07
C ILE A 54 -6.36 9.30 12.31
N TRP A 55 -7.37 8.51 11.96
CA TRP A 55 -7.29 7.05 12.09
C TRP A 55 -6.09 6.46 11.32
N ILE A 56 -5.81 6.94 10.10
CA ILE A 56 -4.64 6.48 9.34
C ILE A 56 -3.35 6.84 10.07
N SER A 57 -3.22 8.06 10.58
CA SER A 57 -2.04 8.48 11.34
C SER A 57 -1.82 7.60 12.57
N ASP A 58 -2.87 7.32 13.33
CA ASP A 58 -2.81 6.43 14.50
C ASP A 58 -2.45 4.99 14.10
N TYR A 59 -3.02 4.51 13.00
CA TYR A 59 -2.70 3.19 12.45
C TYR A 59 -1.21 3.08 12.08
N LEU A 60 -0.66 4.05 11.36
CA LEU A 60 0.76 4.06 10.98
C LEU A 60 1.67 4.06 12.22
N ARG A 61 1.32 4.82 13.26
CA ARG A 61 2.02 4.83 14.53
C ARG A 61 2.01 3.45 15.20
N GLN A 62 0.84 2.82 15.29
CA GLN A 62 0.68 1.47 15.83
C GLN A 62 1.50 0.43 15.07
N GLN A 63 1.61 0.55 13.74
CA GLN A 63 2.42 -0.36 12.95
C GLN A 63 3.90 -0.28 13.32
N ILE A 64 4.45 0.92 13.52
CA ILE A 64 5.83 1.08 14.00
C ILE A 64 5.99 0.46 15.40
N GLU A 65 5.06 0.70 16.32
CA GLU A 65 5.07 0.15 17.68
C GLU A 65 5.07 -1.39 17.70
N ARG A 66 4.45 -2.01 16.67
CA ARG A 66 4.40 -3.48 16.48
C ARG A 66 5.56 -4.04 15.68
N GLY A 67 6.57 -3.23 15.35
CA GLY A 67 7.75 -3.65 14.61
C GLY A 67 7.62 -3.57 13.08
N GLY A 68 6.53 -2.99 12.58
CA GLY A 68 6.34 -2.68 11.16
C GLY A 68 7.21 -1.52 10.70
N SER A 69 7.15 -1.24 9.41
CA SER A 69 7.89 -0.13 8.81
C SER A 69 6.94 0.81 8.07
N VAL A 70 7.16 2.09 8.26
CA VAL A 70 6.43 3.15 7.54
C VAL A 70 7.44 4.02 6.82
N ALA A 71 7.20 4.32 5.54
CA ALA A 71 7.99 5.28 4.79
C ALA A 71 7.14 6.40 4.22
N GLY A 72 7.64 7.62 4.26
CA GLY A 72 7.04 8.81 3.70
C GLY A 72 7.81 9.32 2.48
N ALA A 73 7.07 9.86 1.52
CA ALA A 73 7.60 10.63 0.40
C ALA A 73 7.35 12.11 0.65
N PHE A 74 8.39 12.91 0.54
CA PHE A 74 8.35 14.35 0.82
C PHE A 74 8.74 15.15 -0.41
N ALA A 75 7.95 16.17 -0.73
CA ALA A 75 8.30 17.24 -1.64
C ALA A 75 8.63 18.46 -0.78
N GLU A 76 9.91 18.87 -0.79
CA GLU A 76 10.43 19.80 0.22
C GLU A 76 10.16 19.18 1.61
N ASP A 77 9.36 19.80 2.44
CA ASP A 77 9.01 19.28 3.77
C ASP A 77 7.54 18.82 3.86
N VAL A 78 6.84 18.78 2.71
CA VAL A 78 5.43 18.37 2.66
C VAL A 78 5.34 16.87 2.36
N LEU A 79 4.58 16.12 3.19
CA LEU A 79 4.27 14.71 2.96
C LEU A 79 3.32 14.58 1.76
N VAL A 80 3.79 13.90 0.70
CA VAL A 80 3.06 13.72 -0.56
C VAL A 80 2.75 12.25 -0.89
N GLY A 81 3.13 11.35 -0.01
CA GLY A 81 2.82 9.93 -0.11
C GLY A 81 3.39 9.16 1.07
N PHE A 82 2.84 7.99 1.33
CA PHE A 82 3.34 7.08 2.37
C PHE A 82 3.01 5.64 2.04
N CYS A 83 3.75 4.72 2.64
CA CYS A 83 3.50 3.29 2.59
C CYS A 83 3.82 2.63 3.93
N CYS A 84 3.23 1.46 4.16
CA CYS A 84 3.37 0.73 5.41
C CYS A 84 3.42 -0.78 5.16
N VAL A 85 4.26 -1.49 5.92
CA VAL A 85 4.31 -2.94 6.01
C VAL A 85 4.19 -3.39 7.46
N ASP A 86 3.44 -4.45 7.71
CA ASP A 86 3.26 -5.05 9.04
C ASP A 86 4.59 -5.56 9.63
N GLY A 87 4.65 -5.64 10.96
CA GLY A 87 5.83 -6.07 11.72
C GLY A 87 6.04 -7.58 11.84
N PHE A 88 5.21 -8.39 11.21
CA PHE A 88 5.29 -9.85 11.28
C PHE A 88 5.14 -10.49 9.91
N LEU A 89 5.61 -11.73 9.80
CA LEU A 89 5.56 -12.50 8.56
C LEU A 89 4.64 -13.69 8.73
N ILE A 90 3.78 -13.94 7.74
CA ILE A 90 2.89 -15.11 7.69
C ILE A 90 3.04 -15.79 6.32
N GLY A 91 2.64 -17.04 6.22
CA GLY A 91 2.53 -17.82 5.01
C GLY A 91 2.97 -19.26 5.19
N ASN A 92 2.44 -20.14 4.36
CA ASN A 92 2.74 -21.58 4.41
C ASN A 92 3.80 -21.97 3.37
N THR A 93 3.77 -21.35 2.20
CA THR A 93 4.67 -21.66 1.08
C THR A 93 5.87 -20.72 1.00
N ALA A 94 5.72 -19.51 1.56
CA ALA A 94 6.75 -18.48 1.62
C ALA A 94 6.48 -17.58 2.83
N LYS A 95 7.47 -16.80 3.25
CA LYS A 95 7.30 -15.76 4.28
C LYS A 95 6.79 -14.48 3.62
N TYR A 96 5.53 -14.16 3.81
CA TYR A 96 4.93 -12.95 3.29
C TYR A 96 4.99 -11.81 4.30
N ALA A 97 5.38 -10.64 3.84
CA ALA A 97 5.17 -9.37 4.53
C ALA A 97 3.93 -8.68 3.94
N ASN A 98 3.03 -8.20 4.76
CA ASN A 98 1.81 -7.53 4.33
C ASN A 98 2.06 -6.03 4.10
N MET A 99 1.93 -5.56 2.87
CA MET A 99 1.89 -4.14 2.59
C MET A 99 0.47 -3.62 2.82
N THR A 100 0.23 -2.98 3.96
CA THR A 100 -1.10 -2.58 4.40
C THR A 100 -1.57 -1.27 3.78
N MET A 101 -0.64 -0.37 3.44
CA MET A 101 -0.97 0.91 2.86
C MET A 101 0.08 1.36 1.84
N LEU A 102 -0.38 1.93 0.74
CA LEU A 102 0.41 2.74 -0.18
C LEU A 102 -0.50 3.82 -0.77
N PHE A 103 -0.26 5.06 -0.39
CA PHE A 103 -1.05 6.20 -0.85
C PHE A 103 -0.16 7.33 -1.35
N VAL A 104 -0.65 8.02 -2.37
CA VAL A 104 0.00 9.21 -2.95
C VAL A 104 -1.04 10.32 -3.03
N ASP A 105 -0.68 11.50 -2.57
CA ASP A 105 -1.49 12.72 -2.71
C ASP A 105 -1.87 12.95 -4.18
N ASP A 106 -3.12 13.29 -4.45
CA ASP A 106 -3.64 13.38 -5.81
C ASP A 106 -2.88 14.36 -6.70
N ASN A 107 -2.36 15.45 -6.13
CA ASN A 107 -1.55 16.42 -6.85
C ASN A 107 -0.15 15.85 -7.24
N TRP A 108 0.22 14.71 -6.64
CA TRP A 108 1.53 14.06 -6.83
C TRP A 108 1.44 12.69 -7.52
N LYS A 109 0.24 12.25 -7.89
CA LYS A 109 0.06 11.06 -8.71
C LYS A 109 0.74 11.21 -10.08
N ARG A 110 1.12 10.10 -10.70
CA ARG A 110 1.76 10.01 -12.01
C ARG A 110 3.14 10.72 -12.11
N LYS A 111 3.74 11.06 -10.96
CA LYS A 111 5.08 11.68 -10.87
C LYS A 111 6.14 10.71 -10.29
N GLY A 112 5.86 9.40 -10.32
CA GLY A 112 6.79 8.36 -9.85
C GLY A 112 6.85 8.18 -8.33
N VAL A 113 6.05 8.91 -7.54
CA VAL A 113 6.05 8.83 -6.07
C VAL A 113 5.68 7.42 -5.60
N GLY A 114 4.59 6.84 -6.14
CA GLY A 114 4.15 5.50 -5.78
C GLY A 114 5.20 4.43 -6.04
N LYS A 115 5.91 4.51 -7.17
CA LYS A 115 7.02 3.60 -7.50
C LYS A 115 8.12 3.67 -6.45
N LYS A 116 8.58 4.87 -6.08
CA LYS A 116 9.63 5.06 -5.07
C LYS A 116 9.22 4.54 -3.69
N LEU A 117 7.95 4.70 -3.31
CA LEU A 117 7.40 4.15 -2.07
C LEU A 117 7.35 2.62 -2.11
N PHE A 118 6.89 2.04 -3.23
CA PHE A 118 6.86 0.59 -3.41
C PHE A 118 8.26 -0.01 -3.33
N GLU A 119 9.24 0.56 -4.04
CA GLU A 119 10.63 0.14 -3.97
C GLU A 119 11.18 0.23 -2.53
N ARG A 120 10.82 1.30 -1.80
CA ARG A 120 11.27 1.46 -0.39
C ARG A 120 10.68 0.40 0.52
N ILE A 121 9.39 0.09 0.39
CA ILE A 121 8.74 -0.90 1.25
C ILE A 121 9.24 -2.33 0.94
N CYS A 122 9.59 -2.63 -0.32
CA CYS A 122 10.26 -3.87 -0.67
C CYS A 122 11.58 -4.03 0.09
N LEU A 123 12.40 -2.96 0.17
CA LEU A 123 13.63 -3.00 0.95
C LEU A 123 13.39 -3.21 2.46
N CYS A 124 12.32 -2.65 3.01
CA CYS A 124 11.91 -2.90 4.39
C CYS A 124 11.52 -4.37 4.59
N ALA A 125 10.72 -4.93 3.70
CA ALA A 125 10.31 -6.33 3.76
C ALA A 125 11.50 -7.30 3.61
N VAL A 126 12.48 -7.00 2.75
CA VAL A 126 13.74 -7.77 2.63
C VAL A 126 14.51 -7.75 3.95
N LYS A 127 14.61 -6.60 4.64
CA LYS A 127 15.26 -6.51 5.96
C LYS A 127 14.55 -7.36 7.01
N MET A 128 13.24 -7.53 6.91
CA MET A 128 12.44 -8.41 7.75
C MET A 128 12.63 -9.90 7.39
N LYS A 129 13.39 -10.22 6.33
CA LYS A 129 13.58 -11.58 5.79
C LYS A 129 12.30 -12.18 5.21
N ALA A 130 11.45 -11.36 4.62
CA ALA A 130 10.32 -11.81 3.82
C ALA A 130 10.80 -12.32 2.45
N ASP A 131 10.13 -13.35 1.95
CA ASP A 131 10.34 -13.86 0.59
C ASP A 131 9.47 -13.11 -0.42
N LYS A 132 8.28 -12.66 0.03
CA LYS A 132 7.28 -11.97 -0.79
C LYS A 132 6.57 -10.85 -0.04
N LEU A 133 6.08 -9.86 -0.79
CA LEU A 133 5.01 -8.98 -0.33
C LEU A 133 3.66 -9.58 -0.67
N PHE A 134 2.69 -9.39 0.23
CA PHE A 134 1.27 -9.58 -0.01
C PHE A 134 0.58 -8.22 -0.04
N VAL A 135 -0.39 -8.06 -0.93
CA VAL A 135 -1.17 -6.83 -1.08
C VAL A 135 -2.65 -7.17 -1.24
N SER A 136 -3.49 -6.74 -0.31
CA SER A 136 -4.94 -6.71 -0.49
C SER A 136 -5.29 -5.41 -1.18
N ALA A 137 -5.59 -5.47 -2.49
CA ALA A 137 -5.71 -4.28 -3.33
C ALA A 137 -7.16 -4.00 -3.70
N ILE A 138 -7.60 -2.75 -3.51
CA ILE A 138 -8.87 -2.27 -4.10
C ILE A 138 -8.85 -2.61 -5.59
N PRO A 139 -9.85 -3.33 -6.12
CA PRO A 139 -9.81 -3.86 -7.47
C PRO A 139 -10.14 -2.81 -8.55
N SER A 140 -9.81 -1.53 -8.34
CA SER A 140 -9.93 -0.52 -9.38
C SER A 140 -8.94 -0.78 -10.51
N PHE A 141 -9.31 -0.42 -11.74
CA PHE A 141 -8.44 -0.60 -12.89
C PHE A 141 -7.07 0.04 -12.68
N ASP A 142 -7.03 1.28 -12.20
CA ASP A 142 -5.77 2.02 -12.02
C ASP A 142 -4.90 1.43 -10.91
N THR A 143 -5.51 0.97 -9.80
CA THR A 143 -4.76 0.37 -8.68
C THR A 143 -4.10 -0.95 -9.12
N ILE A 144 -4.85 -1.82 -9.80
CA ILE A 144 -4.31 -3.10 -10.26
C ILE A 144 -3.26 -2.88 -11.35
N ALA A 145 -3.50 -1.95 -12.30
CA ALA A 145 -2.52 -1.59 -13.32
C ALA A 145 -1.21 -1.07 -12.71
N PHE A 146 -1.30 -0.27 -11.65
CA PHE A 146 -0.11 0.19 -10.91
C PHE A 146 0.69 -0.99 -10.36
N TYR A 147 0.06 -1.89 -9.59
CA TYR A 147 0.77 -3.02 -9.01
C TYR A 147 1.35 -3.97 -10.04
N TYR A 148 0.64 -4.23 -11.13
CA TYR A 148 1.18 -5.03 -12.24
C TYR A 148 2.38 -4.35 -12.89
N SER A 149 2.36 -3.02 -13.03
CA SER A 149 3.51 -2.27 -13.55
C SER A 149 4.73 -2.32 -12.63
N MET A 150 4.53 -2.63 -11.32
CA MET A 150 5.60 -2.86 -10.37
C MET A 150 6.12 -4.31 -10.39
N GLY A 151 5.51 -5.20 -11.16
CA GLY A 151 5.86 -6.62 -11.24
C GLY A 151 5.09 -7.51 -10.26
N CYS A 152 4.02 -7.01 -9.64
CA CYS A 152 3.12 -7.86 -8.86
C CYS A 152 2.33 -8.79 -9.79
N GLU A 153 1.97 -9.95 -9.26
CA GLU A 153 1.09 -10.94 -9.88
C GLU A 153 -0.08 -11.25 -8.95
N ASP A 154 -1.12 -11.96 -9.45
CA ASP A 154 -2.17 -12.48 -8.57
C ASP A 154 -1.55 -13.45 -7.54
N ALA A 155 -1.92 -13.28 -6.27
CA ALA A 155 -1.37 -14.08 -5.19
C ALA A 155 -1.69 -15.57 -5.37
N ARG A 156 -0.67 -16.42 -5.25
CA ARG A 156 -0.79 -17.88 -5.31
C ARG A 156 -1.30 -18.46 -4.00
N GLU A 157 -0.92 -17.83 -2.90
CA GLU A 157 -1.39 -18.15 -1.55
C GLU A 157 -2.22 -16.97 -1.02
N ILE A 158 -3.43 -17.25 -0.53
CA ILE A 158 -4.26 -16.24 0.11
C ILE A 158 -4.00 -16.31 1.60
N ILE A 159 -3.47 -15.23 2.15
CA ILE A 159 -3.18 -15.10 3.58
C ILE A 159 -4.40 -14.45 4.22
N SER A 160 -5.26 -15.25 4.85
CA SER A 160 -6.54 -14.80 5.42
C SER A 160 -6.39 -13.65 6.41
N GLU A 161 -5.29 -13.65 7.18
CA GLU A 161 -4.95 -12.63 8.16
C GLU A 161 -4.57 -11.29 7.52
N TYR A 162 -4.25 -11.28 6.23
CA TYR A 162 -3.85 -10.09 5.47
C TYR A 162 -4.94 -9.57 4.54
N VAL A 163 -6.07 -10.25 4.49
CA VAL A 163 -7.20 -9.86 3.64
C VAL A 163 -7.99 -8.74 4.30
N ASP A 164 -8.07 -7.58 3.66
CA ASP A 164 -8.88 -6.45 4.14
C ASP A 164 -10.36 -6.68 3.86
N THR A 165 -10.70 -7.09 2.64
CA THR A 165 -12.07 -7.43 2.24
C THR A 165 -12.07 -8.57 1.22
N ASP A 166 -13.17 -9.32 1.14
CA ASP A 166 -13.38 -10.39 0.15
C ASP A 166 -13.60 -9.85 -1.28
N GLN A 167 -13.78 -8.54 -1.41
CA GLN A 167 -13.93 -7.85 -2.70
C GLN A 167 -12.59 -7.43 -3.30
N ASP A 168 -11.53 -7.42 -2.52
CA ASP A 168 -10.20 -7.02 -2.95
C ASP A 168 -9.58 -8.05 -3.90
N ARG A 169 -8.63 -7.59 -4.72
CA ARG A 169 -7.77 -8.45 -5.49
C ARG A 169 -6.46 -8.64 -4.76
N TYR A 170 -6.12 -9.89 -4.49
CA TYR A 170 -4.92 -10.24 -3.72
C TYR A 170 -3.76 -10.43 -4.67
N LEU A 171 -2.69 -9.69 -4.41
CA LEU A 171 -1.50 -9.67 -5.23
C LEU A 171 -0.29 -10.08 -4.41
N GLU A 172 0.72 -10.61 -5.07
CA GLU A 172 2.03 -10.89 -4.49
C GLU A 172 3.15 -10.29 -5.34
N PHE A 173 4.26 -9.98 -4.69
CA PHE A 173 5.50 -9.57 -5.34
C PHE A 173 6.65 -10.36 -4.75
N VAL A 174 7.45 -11.02 -5.61
CA VAL A 174 8.64 -11.78 -5.18
C VAL A 174 9.77 -10.81 -4.84
N LEU A 175 10.25 -10.86 -3.60
CA LEU A 175 11.35 -10.05 -3.14
C LEU A 175 12.67 -10.75 -3.54
N THR A 176 13.43 -10.11 -4.42
CA THR A 176 14.79 -10.59 -4.73
C THR A 176 15.75 -10.03 -3.68
N THR A 177 16.34 -10.91 -2.89
CA THR A 177 17.56 -10.56 -2.15
C THR A 177 18.68 -10.43 -3.18
N SER A 178 18.96 -9.18 -3.61
CA SER A 178 20.23 -8.94 -4.29
C SER A 178 21.32 -9.22 -3.29
N VAL A 179 22.10 -10.27 -3.58
CA VAL A 179 23.33 -10.66 -2.85
C VAL A 179 24.37 -9.57 -3.01
#